data_3a2014db5c0ca1f5c693116c7993f708
#
_entry.id   3a2014db5c0ca1f5c693116c7993f708
#
_cell.length_a   1.000
_cell.length_b   1.000
_cell.length_c   1.000
_cell.angle_alpha   90.00
_cell.angle_beta   90.00
_cell.angle_gamma   90.00
#
_symmetry.space_group_name_H-M   'P 1'
#
loop_
_entity.id
_entity.type
_entity.pdbx_description
1 polymer ?
#
loop_
_entity_poly.entity_id
_entity_poly.type
_entity_poly.pdbx_seq_one_letter_code
_entity_poly.pdbx_strand_id
1 'polypeptide(L)'
;MAGAAFFDIDIIGLGSHAAMPQNSKDAVVIASMLVNQLQTIISRNLPPLETCVLSVTQFNAGSAYNIVPETAKLAGTIRYFKDEIFELSERRMNALCNGLAEAYNVEIKLETRNVFGVLENNAELSDAYLDAAADILGSENVSSNSVPATGSEDFADMMKIVPGAYCRLGHTGTVGLHNPSFILGQ
;
A
#
# COMPACT_ATOMS: atom_id res chain seq x y z
N MET A 1 0.20 3.74 -13.56
CA MET A 1 0.03 2.68 -12.54
C MET A 1 0.27 3.29 -11.17
N ALA A 2 -0.20 2.63 -10.11
CA ALA A 2 -0.06 3.18 -8.76
C ALA A 2 1.39 3.22 -8.27
N GLY A 3 1.71 4.21 -7.44
CA GLY A 3 2.85 4.15 -6.56
C GLY A 3 2.62 3.16 -5.42
N ALA A 4 3.68 2.66 -4.82
CA ALA A 4 3.63 1.65 -3.76
C ALA A 4 4.52 2.00 -2.59
N ALA A 5 3.96 1.93 -1.40
CA ALA A 5 4.71 2.01 -0.15
C ALA A 5 4.33 0.86 0.79
N PHE A 6 5.27 0.50 1.65
CA PHE A 6 5.04 -0.40 2.78
C PHE A 6 5.15 0.37 4.08
N PHE A 7 4.50 -0.14 5.11
CA PHE A 7 4.64 0.39 6.46
C PHE A 7 4.75 -0.73 7.48
N ASP A 8 5.49 -0.45 8.54
CA ASP A 8 5.55 -1.23 9.77
C ASP A 8 5.19 -0.34 10.94
N ILE A 9 4.43 -0.88 11.90
CA ILE A 9 4.07 -0.19 13.15
C ILE A 9 4.38 -1.12 14.30
N ASP A 10 5.30 -0.72 15.16
CA ASP A 10 5.62 -1.41 16.40
C ASP A 10 4.92 -0.70 17.56
N ILE A 11 4.15 -1.44 18.34
CA ILE A 11 3.44 -0.96 19.54
C ILE A 11 4.11 -1.62 20.75
N ILE A 12 4.62 -0.80 21.65
CA ILE A 12 5.34 -1.22 22.85
C ILE A 12 4.55 -0.73 24.08
N GLY A 13 3.83 -1.66 24.70
CA GLY A 13 3.02 -1.44 25.88
C GLY A 13 3.67 -1.97 27.16
N LEU A 14 2.88 -2.64 27.98
CA LEU A 14 3.32 -3.31 29.20
C LEU A 14 2.56 -4.63 29.38
N GLY A 15 3.28 -5.74 29.37
CA GLY A 15 2.71 -7.06 29.58
C GLY A 15 2.29 -7.31 31.03
N SER A 16 1.32 -8.21 31.21
CA SER A 16 0.89 -8.66 32.54
C SER A 16 0.24 -10.04 32.50
N HIS A 17 -0.07 -10.58 33.66
CA HIS A 17 -0.98 -11.72 33.77
C HIS A 17 -2.38 -11.31 33.31
N ALA A 18 -2.99 -12.09 32.39
CA ALA A 18 -4.26 -11.72 31.76
C ALA A 18 -5.44 -11.56 32.77
N ALA A 19 -5.36 -12.20 33.93
CA ALA A 19 -6.34 -12.02 35.02
C ALA A 19 -6.12 -10.71 35.82
N MET A 20 -5.08 -9.94 35.54
CA MET A 20 -4.73 -8.67 36.17
C MET A 20 -4.51 -7.56 35.12
N PRO A 21 -5.51 -7.26 34.27
CA PRO A 21 -5.36 -6.33 33.16
C PRO A 21 -5.06 -4.89 33.59
N GLN A 22 -5.43 -4.50 34.80
CA GLN A 22 -5.11 -3.19 35.35
C GLN A 22 -3.60 -2.93 35.51
N ASN A 23 -2.77 -3.98 35.47
CA ASN A 23 -1.32 -3.88 35.55
C ASN A 23 -0.66 -3.82 34.16
N SER A 24 -1.44 -3.78 33.08
CA SER A 24 -0.95 -3.78 31.71
C SER A 24 -1.21 -2.47 30.98
N LYS A 25 -0.51 -2.32 29.87
CA LYS A 25 -0.85 -1.43 28.76
C LYS A 25 -1.00 -2.33 27.55
N ASP A 26 -2.22 -2.76 27.25
CA ASP A 26 -2.52 -3.88 26.35
C ASP A 26 -2.23 -3.53 24.90
N ALA A 27 -1.12 -4.05 24.38
CA ALA A 27 -0.69 -3.83 23.01
C ALA A 27 -1.67 -4.41 21.97
N VAL A 28 -2.41 -5.50 22.31
CA VAL A 28 -3.41 -6.11 21.40
C VAL A 28 -4.61 -5.18 21.23
N VAL A 29 -5.11 -4.64 22.32
CA VAL A 29 -6.24 -3.70 22.30
C VAL A 29 -5.88 -2.43 21.54
N ILE A 30 -4.70 -1.85 21.81
CA ILE A 30 -4.22 -0.63 21.15
C ILE A 30 -4.02 -0.87 19.65
N ALA A 31 -3.38 -1.98 19.25
CA ALA A 31 -3.20 -2.36 17.85
C ALA A 31 -4.54 -2.54 17.14
N SER A 32 -5.52 -3.18 17.78
CA SER A 32 -6.86 -3.37 17.21
C SER A 32 -7.58 -2.04 16.94
N MET A 33 -7.48 -1.08 17.87
CA MET A 33 -8.01 0.27 17.67
C MET A 33 -7.30 1.00 16.55
N LEU A 34 -5.97 0.88 16.46
CA LEU A 34 -5.19 1.52 15.40
C LEU A 34 -5.58 0.98 14.02
N VAL A 35 -5.77 -0.33 13.86
CA VAL A 35 -6.24 -0.94 12.60
C VAL A 35 -7.54 -0.30 12.15
N ASN A 36 -8.51 -0.11 13.05
CA ASN A 36 -9.79 0.53 12.74
C ASN A 36 -9.61 2.02 12.38
N GLN A 37 -8.79 2.74 13.13
CA GLN A 37 -8.56 4.17 12.89
C GLN A 37 -7.84 4.41 11.57
N LEU A 38 -6.90 3.56 11.15
CA LEU A 38 -6.22 3.66 9.88
C LEU A 38 -7.19 3.64 8.69
N GLN A 39 -8.32 2.91 8.78
CA GLN A 39 -9.34 2.90 7.72
C GLN A 39 -10.01 4.27 7.55
N THR A 40 -9.99 5.12 8.57
CA THR A 40 -10.58 6.47 8.50
C THR A 40 -9.76 7.42 7.62
N ILE A 41 -8.48 7.12 7.39
CA ILE A 41 -7.63 7.92 6.49
C ILE A 41 -8.26 7.93 5.10
N ILE A 42 -8.58 6.77 4.56
CA ILE A 42 -9.19 6.65 3.23
C ILE A 42 -10.63 7.18 3.23
N SER A 43 -11.42 6.77 4.21
CA SER A 43 -12.86 7.05 4.21
C SER A 43 -13.23 8.47 4.68
N ARG A 44 -12.34 9.21 5.37
CA ARG A 44 -12.66 10.51 6.01
C ARG A 44 -11.63 11.61 5.78
N ASN A 45 -10.44 11.31 5.27
CA ASN A 45 -9.40 12.33 5.07
C ASN A 45 -9.02 12.50 3.60
N LEU A 46 -9.24 11.51 2.75
CA LEU A 46 -9.03 11.65 1.31
C LEU A 46 -10.15 12.49 0.66
N PRO A 47 -9.81 13.33 -0.32
CA PRO A 47 -10.82 13.92 -1.20
C PRO A 47 -11.63 12.81 -1.91
N PRO A 48 -12.96 12.94 -2.05
CA PRO A 48 -13.82 11.85 -2.54
C PRO A 48 -13.52 11.32 -3.94
N LEU A 49 -12.84 12.13 -4.77
CA LEU A 49 -12.47 11.76 -6.15
C LEU A 49 -11.04 11.21 -6.25
N GLU A 50 -10.30 11.18 -5.15
CA GLU A 50 -8.97 10.61 -5.13
C GLU A 50 -8.98 9.14 -4.74
N THR A 51 -8.07 8.38 -5.33
CA THR A 51 -7.98 6.93 -5.10
C THR A 51 -6.70 6.61 -4.30
N CYS A 52 -6.90 5.88 -3.21
CA CYS A 52 -5.82 5.31 -2.42
C CYS A 52 -6.27 3.99 -1.80
N VAL A 53 -5.35 3.05 -1.67
CA VAL A 53 -5.55 1.80 -0.92
C VAL A 53 -4.59 1.81 0.26
N LEU A 54 -5.11 1.61 1.46
CA LEU A 54 -4.33 1.37 2.67
C LEU A 54 -4.81 0.06 3.28
N SER A 55 -3.95 -0.94 3.30
CA SER A 55 -4.29 -2.27 3.81
C SER A 55 -3.32 -2.69 4.90
N VAL A 56 -3.83 -2.99 6.08
CA VAL A 56 -3.09 -3.72 7.12
C VAL A 56 -3.15 -5.20 6.75
N THR A 57 -2.00 -5.81 6.48
CA THR A 57 -1.91 -7.18 5.98
C THR A 57 -1.30 -8.14 6.99
N GLN A 58 -0.68 -7.60 8.06
CA GLN A 58 -0.12 -8.39 9.16
C GLN A 58 -0.52 -7.78 10.49
N PHE A 59 -0.88 -8.65 11.44
CA PHE A 59 -1.11 -8.34 12.83
C PHE A 59 -0.53 -9.47 13.68
N ASN A 60 0.55 -9.19 14.37
CA ASN A 60 1.27 -10.18 15.17
C ASN A 60 1.34 -9.70 16.63
N ALA A 61 0.80 -10.48 17.57
CA ALA A 61 0.85 -10.20 18.98
C ALA A 61 0.58 -11.47 19.80
N GLY A 62 1.23 -11.58 20.96
CA GLY A 62 0.99 -12.62 21.95
C GLY A 62 1.41 -14.03 21.52
N SER A 63 1.61 -14.90 22.52
CA SER A 63 1.99 -16.30 22.31
C SER A 63 1.38 -17.24 23.35
N ALA A 64 0.72 -16.71 24.39
CA ALA A 64 0.15 -17.50 25.50
C ALA A 64 -1.24 -17.01 25.88
N TYR A 65 -2.11 -17.94 26.29
CA TYR A 65 -3.50 -17.65 26.62
C TYR A 65 -3.68 -16.80 27.88
N ASN A 66 -2.75 -16.85 28.81
CA ASN A 66 -2.84 -16.22 30.13
C ASN A 66 -1.90 -15.02 30.31
N ILE A 67 -1.34 -14.48 29.22
CA ILE A 67 -0.43 -13.35 29.23
C ILE A 67 -0.95 -12.26 28.29
N VAL A 68 -1.11 -11.04 28.79
CA VAL A 68 -1.23 -9.83 27.96
C VAL A 68 0.16 -9.53 27.41
N PRO A 69 0.37 -9.52 26.08
CA PRO A 69 1.70 -9.29 25.50
C PRO A 69 2.14 -7.83 25.68
N GLU A 70 3.43 -7.64 25.85
CA GLU A 70 4.06 -6.33 25.89
C GLU A 70 4.06 -5.62 24.54
N THR A 71 4.13 -6.40 23.45
CA THR A 71 4.27 -5.85 22.10
C THR A 71 3.23 -6.36 21.13
N ALA A 72 2.89 -5.52 20.15
CA ALA A 72 2.16 -5.90 18.96
C ALA A 72 2.83 -5.26 17.73
N LYS A 73 2.79 -5.95 16.60
CA LYS A 73 3.30 -5.46 15.32
C LYS A 73 2.22 -5.50 14.25
N LEU A 74 2.04 -4.38 13.58
CA LEU A 74 1.24 -4.27 12.36
C LEU A 74 2.15 -4.01 11.16
N ALA A 75 1.79 -4.54 10.00
CA ALA A 75 2.43 -4.17 8.75
C ALA A 75 1.42 -4.13 7.62
N GLY A 76 1.74 -3.39 6.57
CA GLY A 76 0.82 -3.26 5.46
C GLY A 76 1.38 -2.50 4.26
N THR A 77 0.47 -2.13 3.38
CA THR A 77 0.80 -1.49 2.11
C THR A 77 -0.10 -0.30 1.82
N ILE A 78 0.47 0.67 1.10
CA ILE A 78 -0.26 1.82 0.55
C ILE A 78 -0.10 1.79 -0.97
N ARG A 79 -1.21 2.06 -1.70
CA ARG A 79 -1.20 2.30 -3.15
C ARG A 79 -1.84 3.65 -3.43
N TYR A 80 -1.23 4.45 -4.28
CA TYR A 80 -1.67 5.82 -4.54
C TYR A 80 -1.38 6.20 -6.00
N PHE A 81 -2.08 7.23 -6.50
CA PHE A 81 -1.91 7.72 -7.86
C PHE A 81 -1.38 9.16 -7.93
N LYS A 82 -1.13 9.78 -6.77
CA LYS A 82 -0.52 11.11 -6.62
C LYS A 82 0.34 11.15 -5.36
N ASP A 83 1.50 11.75 -5.43
CA ASP A 83 2.43 11.82 -4.30
C ASP A 83 1.83 12.57 -3.10
N GLU A 84 1.00 13.61 -3.35
CA GLU A 84 0.31 14.34 -2.27
C GLU A 84 -0.63 13.44 -1.44
N ILE A 85 -1.19 12.40 -2.08
CA ILE A 85 -2.08 11.43 -1.39
C ILE A 85 -1.28 10.48 -0.52
N PHE A 86 -0.08 10.08 -0.95
CA PHE A 86 0.85 9.33 -0.11
C PHE A 86 1.28 10.17 1.11
N GLU A 87 1.72 11.41 0.89
CA GLU A 87 2.12 12.33 1.97
C GLU A 87 0.98 12.60 2.96
N LEU A 88 -0.25 12.78 2.46
CA LEU A 88 -1.43 12.92 3.32
C LEU A 88 -1.62 11.67 4.19
N SER A 89 -1.54 10.49 3.58
CA SER A 89 -1.71 9.22 4.29
C SER A 89 -0.67 9.04 5.37
N GLU A 90 0.61 9.31 5.07
CA GLU A 90 1.72 9.24 6.02
C GLU A 90 1.55 10.21 7.20
N ARG A 91 1.21 11.47 6.92
CA ARG A 91 0.93 12.45 7.98
C ARG A 91 -0.21 12.02 8.89
N ARG A 92 -1.28 11.44 8.32
CA ARG A 92 -2.44 10.97 9.10
C ARG A 92 -2.11 9.74 9.92
N MET A 93 -1.34 8.79 9.36
CA MET A 93 -0.85 7.62 10.10
C MET A 93 -0.01 8.04 11.30
N ASN A 94 0.93 8.97 11.12
CA ASN A 94 1.74 9.51 12.20
C ASN A 94 0.87 10.18 13.29
N ALA A 95 -0.13 10.97 12.90
CA ALA A 95 -1.03 11.64 13.85
C ALA A 95 -1.84 10.63 14.68
N LEU A 96 -2.32 9.54 14.07
CA LEU A 96 -3.06 8.47 14.76
C LEU A 96 -2.15 7.68 15.71
N CYS A 97 -0.94 7.33 15.27
CA CYS A 97 0.05 6.65 16.11
C CYS A 97 0.40 7.51 17.35
N ASN A 98 0.73 8.79 17.13
CA ASN A 98 1.08 9.71 18.22
C ASN A 98 -0.10 9.93 19.18
N GLY A 99 -1.32 10.10 18.66
CA GLY A 99 -2.52 10.29 19.49
C GLY A 99 -2.83 9.07 20.36
N LEU A 100 -2.70 7.85 19.82
CA LEU A 100 -2.87 6.64 20.63
C LEU A 100 -1.72 6.43 21.60
N ALA A 101 -0.48 6.72 21.21
CA ALA A 101 0.68 6.63 22.09
C ALA A 101 0.50 7.50 23.34
N GLU A 102 0.04 8.75 23.16
CA GLU A 102 -0.25 9.68 24.25
C GLU A 102 -1.43 9.20 25.10
N ALA A 103 -2.56 8.85 24.45
CA ALA A 103 -3.79 8.45 25.15
C ALA A 103 -3.61 7.22 26.03
N TYR A 104 -2.77 6.26 25.64
CA TYR A 104 -2.52 5.02 26.37
C TYR A 104 -1.17 5.01 27.11
N ASN A 105 -0.40 6.08 27.02
CA ASN A 105 0.93 6.19 27.59
C ASN A 105 1.83 4.98 27.22
N VAL A 106 1.93 4.72 25.93
CA VAL A 106 2.72 3.64 25.30
C VAL A 106 3.65 4.24 24.25
N GLU A 107 4.58 3.44 23.73
CA GLU A 107 5.39 3.81 22.58
C GLU A 107 4.79 3.19 21.31
N ILE A 108 4.61 3.99 20.26
CA ILE A 108 4.21 3.51 18.92
C ILE A 108 5.18 4.08 17.90
N LYS A 109 5.86 3.19 17.18
CA LYS A 109 6.81 3.55 16.12
C LYS A 109 6.20 3.21 14.78
N LEU A 110 6.11 4.19 13.90
CA LEU A 110 5.73 4.02 12.49
C LEU A 110 6.98 4.18 11.61
N GLU A 111 7.19 3.21 10.75
CA GLU A 111 8.14 3.29 9.65
C GLU A 111 7.40 3.13 8.33
N THR A 112 7.61 4.06 7.39
CA THR A 112 7.08 4.01 6.03
C THR A 112 8.22 3.92 5.03
N ARG A 113 8.05 3.10 3.99
CA ARG A 113 9.03 2.95 2.91
C ARG A 113 8.31 3.08 1.58
N ASN A 114 8.55 4.19 0.88
CA ASN A 114 8.13 4.34 -0.51
C ASN A 114 9.01 3.42 -1.38
N VAL A 115 8.38 2.46 -2.07
CA VAL A 115 9.08 1.43 -2.85
C VAL A 115 9.15 1.81 -4.31
N PHE A 116 8.03 2.26 -4.88
CA PHE A 116 7.94 2.71 -6.27
C PHE A 116 7.07 3.96 -6.36
N GLY A 117 7.49 4.92 -7.20
CA GLY A 117 6.70 6.10 -7.52
C GLY A 117 5.47 5.78 -8.37
N VAL A 118 4.66 6.81 -8.62
CA VAL A 118 3.56 6.73 -9.57
C VAL A 118 4.13 6.62 -10.98
N LEU A 119 3.65 5.63 -11.76
CA LEU A 119 4.00 5.50 -13.16
C LEU A 119 2.94 6.22 -14.01
N GLU A 120 3.37 7.33 -14.62
CA GLU A 120 2.57 8.14 -15.53
C GLU A 120 3.33 8.26 -16.87
N ASN A 121 2.72 7.74 -17.93
CA ASN A 121 3.34 7.72 -19.25
C ASN A 121 3.49 9.12 -19.82
N ASN A 122 4.60 9.36 -20.54
CA ASN A 122 4.73 10.53 -21.40
C ASN A 122 3.77 10.40 -22.59
N ALA A 123 2.98 11.44 -22.87
CA ALA A 123 1.93 11.41 -23.88
C ALA A 123 2.48 11.16 -25.31
N GLU A 124 3.50 11.92 -25.72
CA GLU A 124 4.09 11.82 -27.07
C GLU A 124 4.71 10.44 -27.33
N LEU A 125 5.40 9.89 -26.32
CA LEU A 125 5.98 8.55 -26.42
C LEU A 125 4.91 7.45 -26.39
N SER A 126 3.81 7.67 -25.69
CA SER A 126 2.66 6.76 -25.69
C SER A 126 2.02 6.70 -27.07
N ASP A 127 1.81 7.85 -27.73
CA ASP A 127 1.22 7.92 -29.05
C ASP A 127 2.13 7.22 -30.07
N ALA A 128 3.41 7.52 -30.07
CA ALA A 128 4.39 6.87 -30.97
C ALA A 128 4.45 5.35 -30.75
N TYR A 129 4.33 4.90 -29.48
CA TYR A 129 4.31 3.48 -29.17
C TYR A 129 3.04 2.79 -29.66
N LEU A 130 1.88 3.45 -29.51
CA LEU A 130 0.59 2.92 -29.96
C LEU A 130 0.53 2.83 -31.48
N ASP A 131 1.07 3.83 -32.21
CA ASP A 131 1.16 3.82 -33.64
C ASP A 131 2.01 2.64 -34.15
N ALA A 132 3.20 2.44 -33.58
CA ALA A 132 4.05 1.31 -33.92
C ALA A 132 3.43 -0.06 -33.60
N ALA A 133 2.67 -0.14 -32.48
CA ALA A 133 1.93 -1.33 -32.13
C ALA A 133 0.78 -1.60 -33.12
N ALA A 134 0.08 -0.57 -33.57
CA ALA A 134 -1.00 -0.67 -34.54
C ALA A 134 -0.51 -1.16 -35.91
N ASP A 135 0.68 -0.74 -36.32
CA ASP A 135 1.32 -1.19 -37.57
C ASP A 135 1.62 -2.71 -37.58
N ILE A 136 1.90 -3.25 -36.37
CA ILE A 136 2.26 -4.68 -36.22
C ILE A 136 1.03 -5.55 -35.97
N LEU A 137 0.12 -5.09 -35.10
CA LEU A 137 -0.97 -5.88 -34.57
C LEU A 137 -2.33 -5.59 -35.21
N GLY A 138 -2.46 -4.48 -35.95
CA GLY A 138 -3.73 -3.91 -36.36
C GLY A 138 -4.32 -2.96 -35.33
N SER A 139 -4.88 -1.85 -35.78
CA SER A 139 -5.43 -0.79 -34.89
C SER A 139 -6.58 -1.26 -34.00
N GLU A 140 -7.30 -2.28 -34.42
CA GLU A 140 -8.40 -2.89 -33.65
C GLU A 140 -7.90 -3.67 -32.42
N ASN A 141 -6.63 -4.02 -32.38
CA ASN A 141 -6.00 -4.77 -31.28
C ASN A 141 -5.18 -3.87 -30.34
N VAL A 142 -5.18 -2.55 -30.57
CA VAL A 142 -4.45 -1.57 -29.77
C VAL A 142 -5.42 -0.62 -29.07
N SER A 143 -5.19 -0.33 -27.79
CA SER A 143 -6.07 0.56 -27.01
C SER A 143 -5.25 1.46 -26.07
N SER A 144 -5.57 2.77 -26.10
CA SER A 144 -5.07 3.77 -25.15
C SER A 144 -5.93 3.90 -23.89
N ASN A 145 -7.12 3.27 -23.84
CA ASN A 145 -8.14 3.44 -22.79
C ASN A 145 -8.03 2.38 -21.70
N SER A 146 -6.85 2.13 -21.19
CA SER A 146 -6.68 1.22 -20.07
C SER A 146 -7.12 1.86 -18.73
N VAL A 147 -7.87 1.12 -17.94
CA VAL A 147 -8.19 1.52 -16.57
C VAL A 147 -6.88 1.59 -15.75
N PRO A 148 -6.68 2.64 -14.92
CA PRO A 148 -5.54 2.73 -14.04
C PRO A 148 -5.40 1.48 -13.17
N ALA A 149 -4.19 0.94 -13.07
CA ALA A 149 -3.94 -0.28 -12.32
C ALA A 149 -3.31 0.01 -10.96
N THR A 150 -3.72 -0.73 -9.95
CA THR A 150 -3.19 -0.66 -8.58
C THR A 150 -1.87 -1.42 -8.40
N GLY A 151 -1.41 -2.15 -9.42
CA GLY A 151 -0.04 -2.66 -9.48
C GLY A 151 0.97 -1.51 -9.58
N SER A 152 2.20 -1.76 -9.18
CA SER A 152 3.32 -0.82 -9.23
C SER A 152 4.48 -1.44 -9.99
N GLU A 153 5.33 -0.59 -10.58
CA GLU A 153 6.47 -0.99 -11.40
C GLU A 153 7.68 -0.10 -11.10
N ASP A 154 8.88 -0.70 -11.10
CA ASP A 154 10.15 0.00 -10.93
C ASP A 154 10.49 0.92 -12.12
N PHE A 155 9.91 0.68 -13.28
CA PHE A 155 10.00 1.55 -14.45
C PHE A 155 9.57 2.99 -14.14
N ALA A 156 8.69 3.19 -13.14
CA ALA A 156 8.32 4.51 -12.64
C ALA A 156 9.54 5.33 -12.19
N ASP A 157 10.54 4.69 -11.56
CA ASP A 157 11.74 5.38 -11.09
C ASP A 157 12.69 5.73 -12.25
N MET A 158 12.74 4.92 -13.30
CA MET A 158 13.46 5.26 -14.55
C MET A 158 12.84 6.48 -15.22
N MET A 159 11.50 6.59 -15.20
CA MET A 159 10.76 7.70 -15.82
C MET A 159 10.93 9.04 -15.09
N LYS A 160 11.42 9.05 -13.87
CA LYS A 160 11.83 10.28 -13.17
C LYS A 160 13.09 10.92 -13.79
N ILE A 161 13.89 10.13 -14.50
CA ILE A 161 15.15 10.55 -15.08
C ILE A 161 14.99 10.79 -16.60
N VAL A 162 14.25 9.92 -17.29
CA VAL A 162 14.05 9.97 -18.74
C VAL A 162 12.57 9.75 -19.06
N PRO A 163 11.94 10.59 -19.89
CA PRO A 163 10.57 10.33 -20.34
C PRO A 163 10.43 8.94 -20.92
N GLY A 164 9.34 8.24 -20.62
CA GLY A 164 9.10 6.89 -21.08
C GLY A 164 7.61 6.58 -21.27
N ALA A 165 7.34 5.45 -21.89
CA ALA A 165 6.01 4.87 -21.98
C ALA A 165 6.06 3.40 -21.61
N TYR A 166 5.14 2.99 -20.76
CA TYR A 166 4.94 1.62 -20.31
C TYR A 166 3.63 1.08 -20.92
N CYS A 167 3.67 -0.11 -21.47
CA CYS A 167 2.49 -0.75 -22.03
C CYS A 167 2.27 -2.14 -21.41
N ARG A 168 1.09 -2.68 -21.66
CA ARG A 168 0.72 -4.06 -21.34
C ARG A 168 0.45 -4.82 -22.62
N LEU A 169 1.02 -6.01 -22.71
CA LEU A 169 0.67 -6.97 -23.73
C LEU A 169 -0.36 -7.95 -23.20
N GLY A 170 -1.46 -8.13 -23.94
CA GLY A 170 -2.42 -9.19 -23.68
C GLY A 170 -1.83 -10.56 -24.01
N HIS A 171 -2.28 -11.58 -23.31
CA HIS A 171 -2.00 -12.97 -23.66
C HIS A 171 -3.30 -13.79 -23.61
N THR A 172 -3.35 -14.89 -24.31
CA THR A 172 -4.55 -15.74 -24.42
C THR A 172 -4.76 -16.68 -23.24
N GLY A 173 -3.76 -16.81 -22.35
CA GLY A 173 -3.83 -17.66 -21.17
C GLY A 173 -4.80 -17.16 -20.10
N THR A 174 -5.38 -18.06 -19.33
CA THR A 174 -6.30 -17.74 -18.23
C THR A 174 -5.60 -17.54 -16.90
N VAL A 175 -4.30 -17.84 -16.83
CA VAL A 175 -3.50 -17.78 -15.60
C VAL A 175 -2.82 -16.41 -15.51
N GLY A 176 -3.05 -15.69 -14.40
CA GLY A 176 -2.48 -14.37 -14.17
C GLY A 176 -0.98 -14.39 -13.84
N LEU A 177 -0.36 -13.20 -13.89
CA LEU A 177 1.03 -12.96 -13.44
C LEU A 177 1.24 -13.45 -11.99
N HIS A 178 2.47 -13.82 -11.66
CA HIS A 178 2.90 -14.36 -10.36
C HIS A 178 2.33 -15.74 -10.01
N ASN A 179 1.72 -16.43 -10.98
CA ASN A 179 1.32 -17.82 -10.81
C ASN A 179 2.40 -18.75 -11.42
N PRO A 180 2.82 -19.81 -10.73
CA PRO A 180 3.83 -20.74 -11.26
C PRO A 180 3.42 -21.44 -12.57
N SER A 181 2.13 -21.46 -12.90
CA SER A 181 1.61 -22.00 -14.17
C SER A 181 1.45 -20.93 -15.25
N PHE A 182 1.92 -19.70 -15.04
CA PHE A 182 1.89 -18.64 -16.05
C PHE A 182 2.90 -18.94 -17.16
N ILE A 183 2.44 -18.96 -18.43
CA ILE A 183 3.27 -19.17 -19.62
C ILE A 183 3.07 -18.00 -20.57
N LEU A 184 4.19 -17.32 -20.93
CA LEU A 184 4.20 -16.31 -21.98
C LEU A 184 4.08 -16.98 -23.37
N GLY A 185 3.23 -16.46 -24.23
CA GLY A 185 3.23 -16.78 -25.64
C GLY A 185 2.40 -18.02 -26.05
N GLN A 186 1.33 -18.32 -25.34
CA GLN A 186 0.28 -19.23 -25.86
C GLN A 186 -0.89 -18.48 -26.45
#